data_949fc720a43df12556d4a55d865be95c
#
_entry.id   949fc720a43df12556d4a55d865be95c
#
_cell.length_a   1.000
_cell.length_b   1.000
_cell.length_c   1.000
_cell.angle_alpha   90.00
_cell.angle_beta   90.00
_cell.angle_gamma   90.00
#
_symmetry.space_group_name_H-M   'P 1'
#
loop_
_entity.id
_entity.type
_entity.pdbx_description
1 polymer ?
#
loop_
_entity_poly.entity_id
_entity_poly.type
_entity_poly.pdbx_seq_one_letter_code
_entity_poly.pdbx_strand_id
1 'polypeptide(L)'
;MPDSPLAAGAPRFQLFASTAPDLESIAAGELKSLGMRGRQEIGGVAFAGDLDRLYEANLWLRTASRVIARLGRFHASTFYELERRAKKLPWEEFLPASGLVRLRVTCRKSRLYHSDAVSERVLSAISASTSRSIEVSGDGFNDERGDADRAEGAERADEMDETETVLGADGGAQLFIVRILHDQVEISADSSGELLHRRGYRKEIAKAPLRETLAAAMVLASGWRRDEPLVDPMCGSGTIPIEAAMIARGIAPGLERKFQFMDWPTFDRGRWKEILDKARGAVTQSSERIRGSDRDAGAIQAAARNAERAGVGDTVQFGVESISGSLAELEDVATGVGWILTNPPYGIRIGESEDLRDLYARLGLALKSKRGWRAGILTSDLALVRQTRLPLLPRFSTRNGGIPVSFLVSEKKAKG
;
A
#
# COMPACT_ATOMS: atom_id res chain seq x y z
N MET A 1 -8.29 -5.89 -41.60
CA MET A 1 -7.97 -4.46 -41.61
C MET A 1 -6.81 -4.27 -40.64
N PRO A 2 -5.62 -3.88 -41.08
CA PRO A 2 -4.49 -3.61 -40.18
C PRO A 2 -4.72 -2.32 -39.44
N ASP A 3 -4.30 -2.32 -38.18
CA ASP A 3 -4.45 -1.27 -37.18
C ASP A 3 -4.01 0.10 -37.66
N SER A 4 -4.90 1.08 -37.52
CA SER A 4 -4.54 2.50 -37.62
C SER A 4 -3.53 2.86 -36.53
N PRO A 5 -2.51 3.66 -36.84
CA PRO A 5 -1.57 4.14 -35.83
C PRO A 5 -2.35 4.91 -34.76
N LEU A 6 -2.18 4.48 -33.48
CA LEU A 6 -2.77 5.13 -32.32
C LEU A 6 -2.44 6.63 -32.36
N ALA A 7 -3.48 7.47 -32.28
CA ALA A 7 -3.34 8.91 -32.22
C ALA A 7 -2.41 9.29 -31.04
N ALA A 8 -1.51 10.24 -31.27
CA ALA A 8 -0.64 10.81 -30.22
C ALA A 8 -1.51 11.28 -29.04
N GLY A 9 -1.43 10.57 -27.90
CA GLY A 9 -2.23 10.82 -26.70
C GLY A 9 -3.18 9.69 -26.27
N ALA A 10 -3.27 8.57 -27.00
CA ALA A 10 -4.05 7.43 -26.55
C ALA A 10 -3.32 6.70 -25.39
N PRO A 11 -4.05 6.23 -24.35
CA PRO A 11 -3.45 5.49 -23.25
C PRO A 11 -2.86 4.16 -23.77
N ARG A 12 -1.55 3.96 -23.55
CA ARG A 12 -0.83 2.76 -23.96
C ARG A 12 -1.10 1.56 -23.07
N PHE A 13 -1.31 1.80 -21.77
CA PHE A 13 -1.47 0.76 -20.77
C PHE A 13 -2.83 0.84 -20.10
N GLN A 14 -3.40 -0.35 -19.85
CA GLN A 14 -4.46 -0.53 -18.87
C GLN A 14 -3.79 -0.87 -17.53
N LEU A 15 -3.86 0.04 -16.58
CA LEU A 15 -3.15 -0.04 -15.31
C LEU A 15 -4.13 -0.37 -14.17
N PHE A 16 -3.60 -1.00 -13.12
CA PHE A 16 -4.34 -1.25 -11.91
C PHE A 16 -3.46 -1.03 -10.68
N ALA A 17 -3.85 -0.11 -9.83
CA ALA A 17 -3.25 0.12 -8.53
C ALA A 17 -3.93 -0.78 -7.51
N SER A 18 -3.29 -1.89 -7.12
CA SER A 18 -3.83 -2.80 -6.13
C SER A 18 -3.70 -2.20 -4.72
N THR A 19 -4.74 -2.37 -3.90
CA THR A 19 -4.79 -1.87 -2.53
C THR A 19 -5.16 -2.98 -1.56
N ALA A 20 -4.92 -2.77 -0.27
CA ALA A 20 -5.63 -3.53 0.74
C ALA A 20 -7.14 -3.21 0.66
N PRO A 21 -8.02 -4.15 1.06
CA PRO A 21 -9.46 -3.95 1.04
C PRO A 21 -9.88 -2.65 1.72
N ASP A 22 -10.93 -2.01 1.19
CA ASP A 22 -11.53 -0.77 1.70
C ASP A 22 -10.64 0.50 1.59
N LEU A 23 -9.46 0.39 0.94
CA LEU A 23 -8.60 1.54 0.65
C LEU A 23 -8.74 2.06 -0.79
N GLU A 24 -9.61 1.47 -1.60
CA GLU A 24 -9.78 1.80 -3.03
C GLU A 24 -10.17 3.26 -3.23
N SER A 25 -11.03 3.79 -2.36
CA SER A 25 -11.47 5.19 -2.43
C SER A 25 -10.33 6.18 -2.16
N ILE A 26 -9.42 5.83 -1.25
CA ILE A 26 -8.26 6.65 -0.91
C ILE A 26 -7.28 6.65 -2.08
N ALA A 27 -6.95 5.47 -2.63
CA ALA A 27 -6.09 5.35 -3.80
C ALA A 27 -6.67 6.06 -5.04
N ALA A 28 -7.99 6.01 -5.24
CA ALA A 28 -8.65 6.78 -6.30
C ALA A 28 -8.51 8.29 -6.10
N GLY A 29 -8.55 8.76 -4.83
CA GLY A 29 -8.25 10.15 -4.46
C GLY A 29 -6.82 10.54 -4.79
N GLU A 30 -5.84 9.67 -4.51
CA GLU A 30 -4.44 9.89 -4.86
C GLU A 30 -4.25 9.99 -6.39
N LEU A 31 -4.80 9.05 -7.17
CA LEU A 31 -4.76 9.09 -8.64
C LEU A 31 -5.39 10.39 -9.18
N LYS A 32 -6.52 10.81 -8.62
CA LYS A 32 -7.17 12.07 -8.99
C LYS A 32 -6.27 13.28 -8.73
N SER A 33 -5.54 13.31 -7.62
CA SER A 33 -4.60 14.39 -7.29
C SER A 33 -3.42 14.46 -8.26
N LEU A 34 -3.06 13.32 -8.88
CA LEU A 34 -2.06 13.22 -9.95
C LEU A 34 -2.65 13.52 -11.36
N GLY A 35 -3.92 13.92 -11.44
CA GLY A 35 -4.59 14.18 -12.70
C GLY A 35 -5.00 12.92 -13.48
N MET A 36 -5.02 11.77 -12.83
CA MET A 36 -5.44 10.49 -13.42
C MET A 36 -6.88 10.16 -13.03
N ARG A 37 -7.68 9.70 -13.99
CA ARG A 37 -9.03 9.22 -13.73
C ARG A 37 -9.00 7.72 -13.50
N GLY A 38 -9.33 7.29 -12.28
CA GLY A 38 -9.41 5.88 -11.91
C GLY A 38 -10.85 5.44 -11.65
N ARG A 39 -11.15 4.18 -11.97
CA ARG A 39 -12.40 3.49 -11.62
C ARG A 39 -12.10 2.49 -10.50
N GLN A 40 -12.78 2.66 -9.37
CA GLN A 40 -12.66 1.72 -8.27
C GLN A 40 -13.18 0.34 -8.68
N GLU A 41 -12.41 -0.69 -8.37
CA GLU A 41 -12.74 -2.10 -8.52
C GLU A 41 -12.42 -2.80 -7.18
N ILE A 42 -12.90 -4.01 -6.99
CA ILE A 42 -12.55 -4.80 -5.80
C ILE A 42 -11.02 -5.00 -5.76
N GLY A 43 -10.39 -4.62 -4.65
CA GLY A 43 -8.95 -4.75 -4.44
C GLY A 43 -8.09 -3.68 -5.09
N GLY A 44 -8.66 -2.59 -5.63
CA GLY A 44 -7.86 -1.49 -6.15
C GLY A 44 -8.57 -0.54 -7.11
N VAL A 45 -7.79 0.14 -7.93
CA VAL A 45 -8.28 1.17 -8.86
C VAL A 45 -7.73 0.92 -10.26
N ALA A 46 -8.62 0.71 -11.22
CA ALA A 46 -8.27 0.62 -12.63
C ALA A 46 -8.16 2.01 -13.25
N PHE A 47 -7.12 2.25 -14.01
CA PHE A 47 -6.91 3.50 -14.75
C PHE A 47 -6.13 3.23 -16.03
N ALA A 48 -6.08 4.22 -16.91
CA ALA A 48 -5.36 4.11 -18.16
C ALA A 48 -4.30 5.23 -18.25
N GLY A 49 -3.17 4.94 -18.88
CA GLY A 49 -2.09 5.90 -19.00
C GLY A 49 -1.00 5.45 -19.96
N ASP A 50 -0.08 6.37 -20.19
CA ASP A 50 1.19 6.14 -20.88
C ASP A 50 2.31 5.77 -19.89
N LEU A 51 3.55 5.75 -20.35
CA LEU A 51 4.72 5.49 -19.51
C LEU A 51 4.85 6.51 -18.37
N ASP A 52 4.60 7.78 -18.63
CA ASP A 52 4.72 8.83 -17.62
C ASP A 52 3.73 8.58 -16.47
N ARG A 53 2.49 8.20 -16.78
CA ARG A 53 1.46 7.87 -15.80
C ARG A 53 1.78 6.60 -15.01
N LEU A 54 2.38 5.60 -15.66
CA LEU A 54 2.87 4.39 -14.98
C LEU A 54 3.99 4.75 -13.99
N TYR A 55 4.95 5.60 -14.40
CA TYR A 55 6.05 6.05 -13.56
C TYR A 55 5.54 6.88 -12.39
N GLU A 56 4.70 7.88 -12.65
CA GLU A 56 4.09 8.73 -11.63
C GLU A 56 3.27 7.92 -10.62
N ALA A 57 2.50 6.93 -11.06
CA ALA A 57 1.71 6.08 -10.17
C ALA A 57 2.61 5.26 -9.22
N ASN A 58 3.68 4.65 -9.72
CA ASN A 58 4.65 3.93 -8.88
C ASN A 58 5.38 4.86 -7.91
N LEU A 59 5.73 6.07 -8.36
CA LEU A 59 6.46 7.06 -7.57
C LEU A 59 5.62 7.65 -6.44
N TRP A 60 4.33 7.96 -6.70
CA TRP A 60 3.53 8.81 -5.84
C TRP A 60 2.45 8.10 -5.02
N LEU A 61 1.96 6.92 -5.44
CA LEU A 61 0.91 6.24 -4.70
C LEU A 61 1.42 5.75 -3.34
N ARG A 62 0.74 6.20 -2.30
CA ARG A 62 1.08 5.91 -0.90
C ARG A 62 0.33 4.71 -0.36
N THR A 63 -0.91 4.51 -0.83
CA THR A 63 -1.83 3.49 -0.29
C THR A 63 -1.94 2.24 -1.15
N ALA A 64 -1.42 2.28 -2.38
CA ALA A 64 -1.32 1.11 -3.23
C ALA A 64 -0.23 0.14 -2.76
N SER A 65 -0.49 -1.14 -2.89
CA SER A 65 0.49 -2.21 -2.66
C SER A 65 1.38 -2.45 -3.87
N ARG A 66 0.81 -2.36 -5.08
CA ARG A 66 1.49 -2.51 -6.37
C ARG A 66 0.75 -1.72 -7.45
N VAL A 67 1.48 -1.38 -8.52
CA VAL A 67 0.91 -0.95 -9.80
C VAL A 67 1.21 -2.03 -10.81
N ILE A 68 0.18 -2.54 -11.49
CA ILE A 68 0.32 -3.60 -12.49
C ILE A 68 -0.19 -3.11 -13.85
N ALA A 69 0.45 -3.54 -14.93
CA ALA A 69 0.02 -3.31 -16.30
C ALA A 69 -0.71 -4.54 -16.80
N ARG A 70 -1.97 -4.40 -17.23
CA ARG A 70 -2.78 -5.49 -17.76
C ARG A 70 -2.37 -5.77 -19.20
N LEU A 71 -1.86 -6.96 -19.47
CA LEU A 71 -1.49 -7.40 -20.82
C LEU A 71 -2.72 -7.78 -21.63
N GLY A 72 -3.67 -8.44 -21.00
CA GLY A 72 -4.90 -8.84 -21.65
C GLY A 72 -5.90 -9.53 -20.76
N ARG A 73 -7.15 -9.53 -21.24
CA ARG A 73 -8.27 -10.21 -20.61
C ARG A 73 -9.03 -11.00 -21.66
N PHE A 74 -9.28 -12.28 -21.40
CA PHE A 74 -9.96 -13.17 -22.34
C PHE A 74 -10.62 -14.35 -21.62
N HIS A 75 -11.57 -15.00 -22.28
CA HIS A 75 -12.19 -16.22 -21.80
C HIS A 75 -11.35 -17.43 -22.19
N ALA A 76 -11.13 -18.38 -21.27
CA ALA A 76 -10.58 -19.70 -21.57
C ALA A 76 -11.11 -20.74 -20.60
N SER A 77 -11.71 -21.80 -21.15
CA SER A 77 -12.26 -22.93 -20.40
C SER A 77 -11.41 -24.21 -20.56
N THR A 78 -10.43 -24.19 -21.46
CA THR A 78 -9.50 -25.28 -21.70
C THR A 78 -8.05 -24.76 -21.74
N PHE A 79 -7.08 -25.64 -21.44
CA PHE A 79 -5.66 -25.31 -21.52
C PHE A 79 -5.23 -24.91 -22.95
N TYR A 80 -5.83 -25.50 -23.97
CA TYR A 80 -5.58 -25.14 -25.36
C TYR A 80 -6.01 -23.69 -25.65
N GLU A 81 -7.19 -23.28 -25.20
CA GLU A 81 -7.67 -21.90 -25.37
C GLU A 81 -6.79 -20.92 -24.61
N LEU A 82 -6.42 -21.25 -23.36
CA LEU A 82 -5.51 -20.45 -22.54
C LEU A 82 -4.20 -20.19 -23.29
N GLU A 83 -3.49 -21.25 -23.69
CA GLU A 83 -2.19 -21.15 -24.34
C GLU A 83 -2.29 -20.39 -25.68
N ARG A 84 -3.27 -20.71 -26.51
CA ARG A 84 -3.50 -20.05 -27.81
C ARG A 84 -3.75 -18.55 -27.69
N ARG A 85 -4.48 -18.12 -26.63
CA ARG A 85 -4.77 -16.71 -26.41
C ARG A 85 -3.61 -15.99 -25.71
N ALA A 86 -2.95 -16.64 -24.76
CA ALA A 86 -1.77 -16.12 -24.08
C ALA A 86 -0.62 -15.84 -25.05
N LYS A 87 -0.41 -16.70 -26.09
CA LYS A 87 0.60 -16.47 -27.14
C LYS A 87 0.44 -15.15 -27.92
N LYS A 88 -0.74 -14.52 -27.87
CA LYS A 88 -1.01 -13.26 -28.57
C LYS A 88 -0.74 -12.01 -27.74
N LEU A 89 -0.36 -12.18 -26.49
CA LEU A 89 -0.08 -11.06 -25.59
C LEU A 89 1.29 -10.45 -25.86
N PRO A 90 1.48 -9.15 -25.57
CA PRO A 90 2.71 -8.42 -25.89
C PRO A 90 3.82 -8.67 -24.85
N TRP A 91 4.21 -9.90 -24.62
CA TRP A 91 5.17 -10.30 -23.60
C TRP A 91 6.52 -9.57 -23.71
N GLU A 92 7.01 -9.37 -24.93
CA GLU A 92 8.32 -8.74 -25.19
C GLU A 92 8.43 -7.31 -24.64
N GLU A 93 7.30 -6.62 -24.44
CA GLU A 93 7.30 -5.27 -23.89
C GLU A 93 7.66 -5.22 -22.39
N PHE A 94 7.49 -6.36 -21.69
CA PHE A 94 7.60 -6.45 -20.23
C PHE A 94 8.71 -7.39 -19.76
N LEU A 95 9.32 -8.16 -20.66
CA LEU A 95 10.35 -9.12 -20.31
C LEU A 95 11.72 -8.43 -20.12
N PRO A 96 12.38 -8.62 -18.97
CA PRO A 96 13.73 -8.11 -18.75
C PRO A 96 14.74 -8.75 -19.69
N ALA A 97 15.90 -8.12 -19.84
CA ALA A 97 16.98 -8.68 -20.70
C ALA A 97 17.48 -10.05 -20.20
N SER A 98 17.38 -10.32 -18.91
CA SER A 98 17.73 -11.61 -18.28
C SER A 98 16.82 -12.76 -18.71
N GLY A 99 15.60 -12.49 -19.17
CA GLY A 99 14.59 -13.52 -19.43
C GLY A 99 14.04 -14.19 -18.16
N LEU A 100 14.41 -13.74 -16.97
CA LEU A 100 13.92 -14.29 -15.72
C LEU A 100 12.46 -13.90 -15.49
N VAL A 101 11.61 -14.88 -15.24
CA VAL A 101 10.19 -14.68 -14.98
C VAL A 101 9.74 -15.41 -13.72
N ARG A 102 8.74 -14.87 -13.10
CA ARG A 102 8.01 -15.47 -11.97
C ARG A 102 6.51 -15.36 -12.27
N LEU A 103 5.77 -16.41 -11.97
CA LEU A 103 4.31 -16.41 -12.13
C LEU A 103 3.63 -16.49 -10.76
N ARG A 104 2.57 -15.71 -10.60
CA ARG A 104 1.59 -15.89 -9.53
C ARG A 104 0.26 -16.21 -10.19
N VAL A 105 -0.26 -17.41 -9.95
CA VAL A 105 -1.49 -17.90 -10.54
C VAL A 105 -2.55 -18.09 -9.47
N THR A 106 -3.74 -17.52 -9.71
CA THR A 106 -4.90 -17.70 -8.86
C THR A 106 -6.08 -18.16 -9.71
N CYS A 107 -6.65 -19.32 -9.39
CA CYS A 107 -7.80 -19.89 -10.08
C CYS A 107 -8.98 -20.00 -9.12
N ARG A 108 -10.12 -19.37 -9.44
CA ARG A 108 -11.34 -19.42 -8.62
C ARG A 108 -12.56 -19.66 -9.49
N LYS A 109 -13.46 -20.55 -9.06
CA LYS A 109 -14.76 -20.82 -9.73
C LYS A 109 -14.63 -21.00 -11.25
N SER A 110 -13.62 -21.74 -11.69
CA SER A 110 -13.24 -21.89 -13.10
C SER A 110 -12.93 -23.33 -13.44
N ARG A 111 -13.07 -23.72 -14.71
CA ARG A 111 -12.72 -25.05 -15.18
C ARG A 111 -11.20 -25.30 -15.14
N LEU A 112 -10.42 -24.24 -15.31
CA LEU A 112 -8.98 -24.26 -15.11
C LEU A 112 -8.70 -23.93 -13.63
N TYR A 113 -8.61 -24.96 -12.80
CA TYR A 113 -8.45 -24.83 -11.34
C TYR A 113 -7.07 -25.28 -10.81
N HIS A 114 -6.27 -25.95 -11.63
CA HIS A 114 -4.92 -26.38 -11.27
C HIS A 114 -3.92 -25.27 -11.61
N SER A 115 -3.44 -24.54 -10.61
CA SER A 115 -2.51 -23.41 -10.75
C SER A 115 -1.21 -23.80 -11.46
N ASP A 116 -0.64 -24.97 -11.12
CA ASP A 116 0.61 -25.46 -11.72
C ASP A 116 0.46 -25.73 -13.22
N ALA A 117 -0.62 -26.41 -13.62
CA ALA A 117 -0.89 -26.66 -15.03
C ALA A 117 -1.17 -25.36 -15.82
N VAL A 118 -1.81 -24.37 -15.19
CA VAL A 118 -1.99 -23.03 -15.78
C VAL A 118 -0.63 -22.34 -15.92
N SER A 119 0.23 -22.41 -14.90
CA SER A 119 1.59 -21.85 -14.94
C SER A 119 2.41 -22.42 -16.07
N GLU A 120 2.45 -23.76 -16.22
CA GLU A 120 3.16 -24.43 -17.31
C GLU A 120 2.69 -23.95 -18.69
N ARG A 121 1.37 -23.82 -18.89
CA ARG A 121 0.81 -23.36 -20.18
C ARG A 121 1.10 -21.90 -20.46
N VAL A 122 1.10 -21.05 -19.43
CA VAL A 122 1.47 -19.64 -19.60
C VAL A 122 2.96 -19.52 -19.91
N LEU A 123 3.83 -20.26 -19.22
CA LEU A 123 5.28 -20.29 -19.54
C LEU A 123 5.54 -20.79 -20.95
N SER A 124 4.86 -21.86 -21.39
CA SER A 124 4.93 -22.33 -22.79
C SER A 124 4.50 -21.24 -23.78
N ALA A 125 3.43 -20.49 -23.45
CA ALA A 125 2.97 -19.38 -24.28
C ALA A 125 3.99 -18.24 -24.35
N ILE A 126 4.62 -17.87 -23.23
CA ILE A 126 5.68 -16.85 -23.18
C ILE A 126 6.86 -17.30 -24.05
N SER A 127 7.39 -18.52 -23.82
CA SER A 127 8.54 -19.05 -24.54
C SER A 127 8.29 -19.15 -26.06
N ALA A 128 7.07 -19.50 -26.48
CA ALA A 128 6.71 -19.58 -27.89
C ALA A 128 6.47 -18.23 -28.57
N SER A 129 6.29 -17.16 -27.78
CA SER A 129 5.91 -15.82 -28.28
C SER A 129 7.07 -14.84 -28.24
N THR A 130 8.22 -15.24 -27.70
CA THR A 130 9.39 -14.37 -27.51
C THR A 130 10.62 -14.99 -28.13
N SER A 131 11.53 -14.15 -28.60
CA SER A 131 12.84 -14.59 -29.12
C SER A 131 13.86 -14.86 -28.01
N ARG A 132 13.48 -14.67 -26.73
CA ARG A 132 14.37 -14.80 -25.58
C ARG A 132 14.25 -16.17 -24.93
N SER A 133 15.36 -16.65 -24.39
CA SER A 133 15.34 -17.79 -23.46
C SER A 133 14.63 -17.35 -22.17
N ILE A 134 13.67 -18.14 -21.72
CA ILE A 134 12.90 -17.87 -20.49
C ILE A 134 13.40 -18.80 -19.40
N GLU A 135 13.79 -18.20 -18.27
CA GLU A 135 14.17 -18.92 -17.07
C GLU A 135 13.14 -18.62 -15.96
N VAL A 136 12.73 -19.64 -15.22
CA VAL A 136 11.80 -19.51 -14.10
C VAL A 136 12.61 -19.38 -12.81
N SER A 137 12.38 -18.31 -12.08
CA SER A 137 13.02 -18.12 -10.77
C SER A 137 12.56 -19.21 -9.78
N GLY A 138 13.48 -19.75 -8.97
CA GLY A 138 13.38 -20.99 -8.23
C GLY A 138 12.22 -21.18 -7.22
N ASP A 139 11.44 -20.14 -6.90
CA ASP A 139 10.21 -20.20 -6.13
C ASP A 139 8.96 -20.11 -7.03
N GLY A 140 9.05 -20.62 -8.26
CA GLY A 140 8.10 -20.40 -9.36
C GLY A 140 6.66 -20.85 -9.15
N PHE A 141 6.34 -21.60 -8.10
CA PHE A 141 5.00 -22.13 -7.85
C PHE A 141 4.59 -21.87 -6.38
N ASN A 142 4.05 -20.70 -6.10
CA ASN A 142 3.30 -20.51 -4.86
C ASN A 142 1.89 -21.09 -5.06
N ASP A 143 1.73 -22.36 -4.70
CA ASP A 143 0.43 -22.99 -4.53
C ASP A 143 -0.13 -22.57 -3.16
N GLU A 144 -1.00 -21.57 -3.15
CA GLU A 144 -1.90 -21.38 -2.03
C GLU A 144 -2.94 -22.50 -2.06
N ARG A 145 -2.60 -23.67 -1.51
CA ARG A 145 -3.60 -24.63 -1.08
C ARG A 145 -4.40 -24.01 0.07
N GLY A 146 -5.30 -23.11 -0.31
CA GLY A 146 -6.35 -22.70 0.59
C GLY A 146 -7.26 -23.92 0.84
N ASP A 147 -7.38 -24.33 2.10
CA ASP A 147 -8.49 -25.14 2.59
C ASP A 147 -9.81 -24.54 2.09
N ALA A 148 -10.28 -25.03 0.94
CA ALA A 148 -11.41 -24.47 0.18
C ALA A 148 -12.77 -24.94 0.71
N ASP A 149 -12.87 -25.38 1.98
CA ASP A 149 -14.12 -25.95 2.50
C ASP A 149 -14.62 -25.39 3.85
N ARG A 150 -14.20 -24.18 4.24
CA ARG A 150 -14.82 -23.49 5.40
C ARG A 150 -14.92 -21.98 5.20
N ALA A 151 -16.00 -21.55 4.57
CA ALA A 151 -16.81 -20.37 4.91
C ALA A 151 -17.56 -19.85 3.68
N GLU A 152 -18.80 -20.22 3.57
CA GLU A 152 -19.81 -19.43 2.87
C GLU A 152 -19.87 -18.04 3.53
N GLY A 153 -19.70 -16.98 2.74
CA GLY A 153 -20.00 -15.61 3.15
C GLY A 153 -18.80 -14.72 3.35
N ALA A 154 -18.17 -14.33 2.27
CA ALA A 154 -17.61 -13.03 1.93
C ALA A 154 -16.87 -13.20 0.60
N GLU A 155 -17.24 -12.43 -0.39
CA GLU A 155 -16.41 -12.23 -1.58
C GLU A 155 -15.11 -11.57 -1.11
N ARG A 156 -14.12 -12.40 -0.76
CA ARG A 156 -12.79 -11.91 -0.41
C ARG A 156 -12.17 -11.37 -1.68
N ALA A 157 -12.11 -10.05 -1.75
CA ALA A 157 -11.15 -9.39 -2.59
C ALA A 157 -9.78 -10.04 -2.32
N ASP A 158 -9.04 -10.33 -3.40
CA ASP A 158 -7.72 -10.94 -3.33
C ASP A 158 -6.92 -10.46 -2.11
N GLU A 159 -6.76 -11.32 -1.15
CA GLU A 159 -5.64 -11.25 -0.26
C GLU A 159 -4.41 -11.50 -1.13
N MET A 160 -3.79 -10.41 -1.62
CA MET A 160 -2.42 -10.49 -2.09
C MET A 160 -1.63 -10.93 -0.87
N ASP A 161 -1.16 -12.17 -0.91
CA ASP A 161 -0.59 -12.85 0.25
C ASP A 161 0.46 -11.97 0.92
N GLU A 162 0.14 -11.60 2.17
CA GLU A 162 0.99 -10.78 3.01
C GLU A 162 2.19 -11.57 3.53
N THR A 163 2.21 -12.89 3.31
CA THR A 163 3.27 -13.80 3.73
C THR A 163 4.38 -13.96 2.70
N GLU A 164 4.48 -13.08 1.67
CA GLU A 164 5.68 -13.05 0.85
C GLU A 164 6.89 -12.72 1.74
N THR A 165 7.29 -13.73 2.51
CA THR A 165 8.58 -13.76 3.18
C THR A 165 9.62 -13.60 2.08
N VAL A 166 10.40 -12.54 2.21
CA VAL A 166 11.54 -12.25 1.36
C VAL A 166 12.52 -13.41 1.48
N LEU A 167 12.35 -14.41 0.67
CA LEU A 167 13.44 -15.28 0.27
C LEU A 167 14.03 -14.67 -1.00
N GLY A 168 15.16 -14.00 -0.83
CA GLY A 168 15.99 -13.50 -1.90
C GLY A 168 15.29 -12.50 -2.82
N ALA A 169 15.75 -11.26 -2.83
CA ALA A 169 15.62 -10.43 -4.01
C ALA A 169 16.38 -11.14 -5.13
N ASP A 170 15.72 -12.04 -5.87
CA ASP A 170 16.17 -12.45 -7.20
C ASP A 170 16.01 -11.21 -8.07
N GLY A 171 17.06 -10.36 -7.99
CA GLY A 171 17.11 -9.10 -8.70
C GLY A 171 16.95 -9.35 -10.18
N GLY A 172 15.81 -8.91 -10.73
CA GLY A 172 15.55 -8.90 -12.16
C GLY A 172 14.50 -9.87 -12.69
N ALA A 173 13.84 -10.71 -11.86
CA ALA A 173 12.74 -11.56 -12.35
C ALA A 173 11.43 -10.76 -12.50
N GLN A 174 10.85 -10.79 -13.72
CA GLN A 174 9.54 -10.18 -13.97
C GLN A 174 8.42 -11.02 -13.38
N LEU A 175 7.65 -10.45 -12.47
CA LEU A 175 6.42 -11.07 -11.97
C LEU A 175 5.27 -10.84 -12.94
N PHE A 176 4.67 -11.93 -13.45
CA PHE A 176 3.38 -11.91 -14.10
C PHE A 176 2.31 -12.49 -13.18
N ILE A 177 1.18 -11.81 -13.10
CA ILE A 177 0.03 -12.18 -12.28
C ILE A 177 -1.05 -12.70 -13.22
N VAL A 178 -1.44 -13.97 -13.03
CA VAL A 178 -2.48 -14.65 -13.79
C VAL A 178 -3.67 -14.91 -12.87
N ARG A 179 -4.80 -14.31 -13.19
CA ARG A 179 -6.04 -14.46 -12.43
C ARG A 179 -7.09 -15.11 -13.31
N ILE A 180 -7.67 -16.20 -12.84
CA ILE A 180 -8.77 -16.87 -13.53
C ILE A 180 -9.98 -16.89 -12.60
N LEU A 181 -11.05 -16.23 -13.03
CA LEU A 181 -12.30 -16.16 -12.28
C LEU A 181 -13.48 -16.38 -13.26
N HIS A 182 -14.32 -17.39 -13.00
CA HIS A 182 -15.43 -17.75 -13.91
C HIS A 182 -14.98 -17.89 -15.37
N ASP A 183 -13.89 -18.61 -15.60
CA ASP A 183 -13.26 -18.82 -16.91
C ASP A 183 -12.78 -17.53 -17.62
N GLN A 184 -12.81 -16.39 -16.94
CA GLN A 184 -12.19 -15.15 -17.40
C GLN A 184 -10.75 -15.10 -16.90
N VAL A 185 -9.83 -15.09 -17.85
CA VAL A 185 -8.39 -14.98 -17.61
C VAL A 185 -7.98 -13.51 -17.72
N GLU A 186 -7.29 -13.00 -16.72
CA GLU A 186 -6.60 -11.71 -16.76
C GLU A 186 -5.11 -11.95 -16.50
N ILE A 187 -4.25 -11.41 -17.36
CA ILE A 187 -2.80 -11.50 -17.23
C ILE A 187 -2.23 -10.09 -17.14
N SER A 188 -1.39 -9.87 -16.13
CA SER A 188 -0.78 -8.56 -15.85
C SER A 188 0.71 -8.70 -15.54
N ALA A 189 1.50 -7.67 -15.88
CA ALA A 189 2.89 -7.52 -15.45
C ALA A 189 2.97 -6.60 -14.24
N ASP A 190 3.72 -6.98 -13.22
CA ASP A 190 4.03 -6.12 -12.11
C ASP A 190 5.05 -5.05 -12.55
N SER A 191 4.71 -3.78 -12.35
CA SER A 191 5.60 -2.67 -12.63
C SER A 191 6.37 -2.19 -11.40
N SER A 192 5.96 -2.58 -10.21
CA SER A 192 6.48 -2.09 -8.94
C SER A 192 7.69 -2.88 -8.44
N GLY A 193 7.74 -4.21 -8.66
CA GLY A 193 8.74 -5.11 -8.09
C GLY A 193 8.45 -5.40 -6.61
N GLU A 194 9.24 -4.87 -5.69
CA GLU A 194 8.92 -4.97 -4.26
C GLU A 194 7.62 -4.23 -3.94
N LEU A 195 6.91 -4.69 -2.90
CA LEU A 195 5.66 -4.05 -2.44
C LEU A 195 5.89 -2.58 -2.12
N LEU A 196 4.97 -1.71 -2.52
CA LEU A 196 5.12 -0.26 -2.40
C LEU A 196 5.20 0.24 -0.96
N HIS A 197 4.73 -0.52 0.04
CA HIS A 197 4.94 -0.16 1.45
C HIS A 197 6.41 -0.17 1.85
N ARG A 198 7.28 -0.92 1.17
CA ARG A 198 8.73 -0.90 1.40
C ARG A 198 9.33 0.37 0.80
N ARG A 199 9.20 1.50 1.52
CA ARG A 199 9.72 2.81 1.10
C ARG A 199 11.24 2.90 1.09
N GLY A 200 11.93 2.00 1.81
CA GLY A 200 13.39 1.98 1.97
C GLY A 200 13.88 2.64 3.27
N TYR A 201 13.09 3.48 3.92
CA TYR A 201 13.51 4.14 5.15
C TYR A 201 13.46 3.23 6.39
N ARG A 202 12.52 2.28 6.45
CA ARG A 202 12.33 1.42 7.62
C ARG A 202 13.24 0.20 7.57
N LYS A 203 14.41 0.31 8.18
CA LYS A 203 15.35 -0.80 8.38
C LYS A 203 15.24 -1.40 9.78
N GLU A 204 14.68 -0.65 10.73
CA GLU A 204 14.51 -1.08 12.11
C GLU A 204 13.02 -1.31 12.39
N ILE A 205 12.69 -2.53 12.82
CA ILE A 205 11.33 -3.02 12.94
C ILE A 205 11.02 -3.25 14.42
N ALA A 206 9.94 -2.63 14.91
CA ALA A 206 9.33 -2.98 16.19
C ALA A 206 8.50 -4.27 16.08
N LYS A 207 8.08 -4.85 17.21
CA LYS A 207 7.15 -5.97 17.21
C LYS A 207 5.82 -5.55 16.55
N ALA A 208 5.32 -6.34 15.59
CA ALA A 208 4.07 -6.11 14.83
C ALA A 208 3.98 -4.70 14.19
N PRO A 209 4.82 -4.39 13.20
CA PRO A 209 4.90 -3.06 12.63
C PRO A 209 3.66 -2.72 11.79
N LEU A 210 3.20 -1.46 11.90
CA LEU A 210 2.22 -0.89 10.99
C LEU A 210 2.86 -0.74 9.60
N ARG A 211 2.19 -1.17 8.53
CA ARG A 211 2.67 -0.94 7.16
C ARG A 211 2.59 0.54 6.80
N GLU A 212 3.56 1.01 6.05
CA GLU A 212 3.65 2.41 5.59
C GLU A 212 2.44 2.81 4.75
N THR A 213 1.93 1.89 3.91
CA THR A 213 0.70 2.12 3.13
C THR A 213 -0.52 2.33 4.02
N LEU A 214 -0.60 1.59 5.12
CA LEU A 214 -1.72 1.72 6.06
C LEU A 214 -1.58 2.98 6.93
N ALA A 215 -0.37 3.33 7.36
CA ALA A 215 -0.12 4.60 8.04
C ALA A 215 -0.46 5.80 7.15
N ALA A 216 -0.05 5.78 5.89
CA ALA A 216 -0.43 6.81 4.92
C ALA A 216 -1.96 6.87 4.72
N ALA A 217 -2.63 5.71 4.65
CA ALA A 217 -4.09 5.65 4.55
C ALA A 217 -4.78 6.28 5.77
N MET A 218 -4.26 6.05 6.99
CA MET A 218 -4.78 6.70 8.20
C MET A 218 -4.64 8.22 8.13
N VAL A 219 -3.49 8.74 7.72
CA VAL A 219 -3.25 10.17 7.57
C VAL A 219 -4.20 10.78 6.53
N LEU A 220 -4.32 10.16 5.36
CA LEU A 220 -5.18 10.66 4.28
C LEU A 220 -6.68 10.57 4.63
N ALA A 221 -7.12 9.47 5.24
CA ALA A 221 -8.52 9.25 5.61
C ALA A 221 -8.97 10.06 6.82
N SER A 222 -8.05 10.52 7.67
CA SER A 222 -8.38 11.38 8.81
C SER A 222 -8.95 12.73 8.36
N GLY A 223 -8.51 13.21 7.20
CA GLY A 223 -8.75 14.57 6.73
C GLY A 223 -7.79 15.59 7.35
N TRP A 224 -6.66 15.13 7.89
CA TRP A 224 -5.56 15.99 8.33
C TRP A 224 -5.03 16.85 7.18
N ARG A 225 -4.74 18.08 7.46
CA ARG A 225 -4.17 19.02 6.52
C ARG A 225 -2.70 19.30 6.90
N ARG A 226 -1.88 19.55 5.91
CA ARG A 226 -0.43 19.80 6.07
C ARG A 226 -0.09 20.96 7.00
N ASP A 227 -1.04 21.88 7.22
CA ASP A 227 -0.95 23.06 8.08
C ASP A 227 -1.51 22.83 9.49
N GLU A 228 -1.83 21.60 9.85
CA GLU A 228 -2.39 21.23 11.16
C GLU A 228 -1.37 20.40 11.98
N PRO A 229 -1.26 20.61 13.29
CA PRO A 229 -0.40 19.77 14.12
C PRO A 229 -0.89 18.32 14.17
N LEU A 230 0.06 17.36 14.20
CA LEU A 230 -0.21 15.93 14.29
C LEU A 230 0.66 15.28 15.35
N VAL A 231 0.06 14.45 16.20
CA VAL A 231 0.76 13.72 17.26
C VAL A 231 0.38 12.23 17.22
N ASP A 232 1.39 11.37 17.35
CA ASP A 232 1.21 9.94 17.65
C ASP A 232 1.84 9.63 19.01
N PRO A 233 1.04 9.45 20.09
CA PRO A 233 1.54 9.21 21.43
C PRO A 233 1.98 7.77 21.71
N MET A 234 1.93 6.89 20.71
CA MET A 234 2.35 5.49 20.76
C MET A 234 2.99 5.10 19.42
N CYS A 235 3.97 5.92 18.97
CA CYS A 235 4.45 5.88 17.60
C CYS A 235 5.32 4.66 17.24
N GLY A 236 5.78 3.91 18.23
CA GLY A 236 6.71 2.80 18.01
C GLY A 236 7.92 3.26 17.20
N SER A 237 8.17 2.62 16.07
CA SER A 237 9.27 2.98 15.14
C SER A 237 8.95 4.19 14.23
N GLY A 238 7.90 4.97 14.52
CA GLY A 238 7.63 6.27 13.92
C GLY A 238 6.86 6.25 12.60
N THR A 239 6.21 5.15 12.21
CA THR A 239 5.62 5.02 10.86
C THR A 239 4.57 6.10 10.56
N ILE A 240 3.62 6.38 11.46
CA ILE A 240 2.59 7.41 11.24
C ILE A 240 3.19 8.81 11.15
N PRO A 241 4.03 9.28 12.11
CA PRO A 241 4.65 10.58 12.04
C PRO A 241 5.53 10.77 10.79
N ILE A 242 6.28 9.74 10.37
CA ILE A 242 7.14 9.78 9.19
C ILE A 242 6.30 9.93 7.92
N GLU A 243 5.26 9.11 7.73
CA GLU A 243 4.37 9.22 6.55
C GLU A 243 3.65 10.59 6.54
N ALA A 244 3.23 11.11 7.69
CA ALA A 244 2.66 12.45 7.79
C ALA A 244 3.66 13.54 7.37
N ALA A 245 4.91 13.46 7.83
CA ALA A 245 5.96 14.41 7.47
C ALA A 245 6.33 14.34 5.98
N MET A 246 6.40 13.14 5.39
CA MET A 246 6.59 12.97 3.96
C MET A 246 5.43 13.58 3.15
N ILE A 247 4.18 13.45 3.63
CA ILE A 247 3.01 14.08 3.02
C ILE A 247 3.09 15.61 3.16
N ALA A 248 3.43 16.11 4.34
CA ALA A 248 3.57 17.56 4.60
C ALA A 248 4.58 18.21 3.66
N ARG A 249 5.74 17.59 3.51
CA ARG A 249 6.83 18.08 2.66
C ARG A 249 6.67 17.78 1.17
N GLY A 250 5.67 17.02 0.76
CA GLY A 250 5.50 16.62 -0.63
C GLY A 250 6.58 15.65 -1.12
N ILE A 251 7.18 14.86 -0.23
CA ILE A 251 8.16 13.83 -0.58
C ILE A 251 7.43 12.64 -1.19
N ALA A 252 7.76 12.25 -2.41
CA ALA A 252 7.19 11.07 -3.04
C ALA A 252 7.69 9.79 -2.37
N PRO A 253 6.81 8.83 -2.03
CA PRO A 253 7.21 7.62 -1.29
C PRO A 253 8.14 6.69 -2.07
N GLY A 254 8.21 6.85 -3.38
CA GLY A 254 9.03 6.04 -4.28
C GLY A 254 10.38 6.63 -4.67
N LEU A 255 10.80 7.80 -4.11
CA LEU A 255 12.01 8.52 -4.55
C LEU A 255 13.30 7.70 -4.48
N GLU A 256 13.44 6.87 -3.46
CA GLU A 256 14.65 6.07 -3.21
C GLU A 256 14.51 4.60 -3.62
N ARG A 257 13.45 4.29 -4.40
CA ARG A 257 13.15 2.91 -4.80
C ARG A 257 13.68 2.58 -6.19
N LYS A 258 13.95 1.30 -6.40
CA LYS A 258 13.98 0.68 -7.73
C LYS A 258 12.61 0.07 -8.02
N PHE A 259 12.20 0.11 -9.28
CA PHE A 259 10.94 -0.44 -9.74
C PHE A 259 11.17 -1.46 -10.85
N GLN A 260 10.30 -2.45 -10.97
CA GLN A 260 10.42 -3.51 -11.97
C GLN A 260 10.34 -2.97 -13.40
N PHE A 261 9.54 -1.92 -13.64
CA PHE A 261 9.46 -1.31 -14.97
C PHE A 261 10.80 -0.77 -15.50
N MET A 262 11.81 -0.55 -14.63
CA MET A 262 13.15 -0.11 -15.05
C MET A 262 13.92 -1.17 -15.83
N ASP A 263 13.50 -2.44 -15.72
CA ASP A 263 14.07 -3.56 -16.45
C ASP A 263 13.31 -3.89 -17.74
N TRP A 264 12.22 -3.17 -18.03
CA TRP A 264 11.45 -3.38 -19.25
C TRP A 264 12.15 -2.78 -20.47
N PRO A 265 12.05 -3.41 -21.65
CA PRO A 265 12.59 -2.85 -22.91
C PRO A 265 12.00 -1.47 -23.25
N THR A 266 10.79 -1.20 -22.76
CA THR A 266 10.08 0.06 -22.98
C THR A 266 10.47 1.16 -22.00
N PHE A 267 11.39 0.90 -21.06
CA PHE A 267 11.82 1.88 -20.08
C PHE A 267 12.55 3.06 -20.72
N ASP A 268 12.04 4.26 -20.48
CA ASP A 268 12.66 5.51 -20.89
C ASP A 268 13.36 6.21 -19.72
N ARG A 269 14.69 6.06 -19.67
CA ARG A 269 15.53 6.62 -18.61
C ARG A 269 15.47 8.16 -18.59
N GLY A 270 15.31 8.81 -19.73
CA GLY A 270 15.24 10.27 -19.83
C GLY A 270 13.99 10.82 -19.17
N ARG A 271 12.82 10.27 -19.57
CA ARG A 271 11.52 10.61 -18.97
C ARG A 271 11.46 10.30 -17.48
N TRP A 272 11.97 9.14 -17.06
CA TRP A 272 12.04 8.80 -15.65
C TRP A 272 12.86 9.83 -14.86
N LYS A 273 14.03 10.24 -15.39
CA LYS A 273 14.86 11.25 -14.75
C LYS A 273 14.12 12.59 -14.62
N GLU A 274 13.42 13.03 -15.64
CA GLU A 274 12.62 14.28 -15.59
C GLU A 274 11.53 14.22 -14.51
N ILE A 275 10.83 13.09 -14.39
CA ILE A 275 9.80 12.87 -13.35
C ILE A 275 10.44 12.90 -11.95
N LEU A 276 11.59 12.25 -11.76
CA LEU A 276 12.32 12.28 -10.48
C LEU A 276 12.81 13.67 -10.13
N ASP A 277 13.40 14.38 -11.08
CA ASP A 277 13.92 15.74 -10.85
C ASP A 277 12.78 16.71 -10.49
N LYS A 278 11.64 16.58 -11.16
CA LYS A 278 10.41 17.32 -10.83
C LYS A 278 9.91 16.98 -9.41
N ALA A 279 9.90 15.70 -9.06
CA ALA A 279 9.46 15.27 -7.73
C ALA A 279 10.40 15.77 -6.63
N ARG A 280 11.71 15.73 -6.84
CA ARG A 280 12.71 16.29 -5.91
C ARG A 280 12.60 17.79 -5.79
N GLY A 281 12.40 18.51 -6.90
CA GLY A 281 12.21 19.96 -6.91
C GLY A 281 10.90 20.43 -6.26
N ALA A 282 9.92 19.56 -6.12
CA ALA A 282 8.64 19.85 -5.45
C ALA A 282 8.68 19.67 -3.93
N VAL A 283 9.77 19.14 -3.37
CA VAL A 283 9.93 18.97 -1.92
C VAL A 283 10.02 20.34 -1.26
N THR A 284 9.13 20.58 -0.29
CA THR A 284 9.09 21.82 0.47
C THR A 284 9.59 21.64 1.91
N GLN A 285 10.00 22.72 2.56
CA GLN A 285 10.16 22.73 4.01
C GLN A 285 8.77 22.74 4.64
N SER A 286 8.63 22.03 5.76
CA SER A 286 7.42 22.08 6.59
C SER A 286 7.78 22.67 7.93
N SER A 287 7.02 23.69 8.35
CA SER A 287 7.12 24.26 9.69
C SER A 287 6.20 23.57 10.69
N GLU A 288 5.51 22.54 10.27
CA GLU A 288 4.42 21.94 11.02
C GLU A 288 4.92 21.06 12.16
N ARG A 289 4.18 21.10 13.24
CA ARG A 289 4.47 20.37 14.48
C ARG A 289 3.98 18.93 14.34
N ILE A 290 4.83 18.05 13.82
CA ILE A 290 4.59 16.60 13.84
C ILE A 290 5.40 15.99 14.95
N ARG A 291 4.73 15.30 15.90
CA ARG A 291 5.37 14.68 17.05
C ARG A 291 5.05 13.19 17.11
N GLY A 292 6.05 12.41 17.49
CA GLY A 292 5.90 11.00 17.84
C GLY A 292 6.45 10.75 19.23
N SER A 293 5.73 10.02 20.07
CA SER A 293 6.26 9.60 21.36
C SER A 293 5.95 8.14 21.64
N ASP A 294 6.78 7.51 22.42
CA ASP A 294 6.59 6.16 22.93
C ASP A 294 7.27 6.04 24.29
N ARG A 295 6.82 5.14 25.13
CA ARG A 295 7.48 4.83 26.41
C ARG A 295 8.78 4.04 26.25
N ASP A 296 8.94 3.38 25.10
CA ASP A 296 10.12 2.57 24.74
C ASP A 296 11.20 3.44 24.08
N ALA A 297 12.29 3.68 24.81
CA ALA A 297 13.42 4.46 24.32
C ALA A 297 14.09 3.83 23.08
N GLY A 298 14.09 2.49 22.96
CA GLY A 298 14.61 1.79 21.78
C GLY A 298 13.74 2.05 20.56
N ALA A 299 12.41 2.05 20.72
CA ALA A 299 11.49 2.39 19.65
C ALA A 299 11.68 3.84 19.18
N ILE A 300 11.87 4.80 20.09
CA ILE A 300 12.13 6.21 19.74
C ILE A 300 13.47 6.37 19.00
N GLN A 301 14.52 5.69 19.42
CA GLN A 301 15.78 5.69 18.68
C GLN A 301 15.62 5.13 17.26
N ALA A 302 14.85 4.04 17.11
CA ALA A 302 14.52 3.48 15.81
C ALA A 302 13.71 4.46 14.95
N ALA A 303 12.73 5.15 15.55
CA ALA A 303 11.90 6.16 14.88
C ALA A 303 12.76 7.32 14.36
N ALA A 304 13.67 7.86 15.17
CA ALA A 304 14.58 8.93 14.76
C ALA A 304 15.45 8.51 13.57
N ARG A 305 16.09 7.33 13.64
CA ARG A 305 16.90 6.81 12.52
C ARG A 305 16.06 6.52 11.25
N ASN A 306 14.83 6.09 11.39
CA ASN A 306 13.92 5.91 10.26
C ASN A 306 13.55 7.26 9.62
N ALA A 307 13.27 8.29 10.44
CA ALA A 307 12.96 9.64 9.97
C ALA A 307 14.14 10.30 9.23
N GLU A 308 15.36 10.12 9.75
CA GLU A 308 16.58 10.56 9.04
C GLU A 308 16.69 9.92 7.66
N ARG A 309 16.50 8.59 7.57
CA ARG A 309 16.54 7.88 6.28
C ARG A 309 15.40 8.29 5.33
N ALA A 310 14.25 8.68 5.87
CA ALA A 310 13.13 9.19 5.08
C ALA A 310 13.32 10.67 4.67
N GLY A 311 14.40 11.33 5.11
CA GLY A 311 14.67 12.74 4.83
C GLY A 311 13.74 13.71 5.57
N VAL A 312 13.17 13.28 6.72
CA VAL A 312 12.21 14.08 7.52
C VAL A 312 12.63 14.20 8.99
N GLY A 313 13.89 13.93 9.30
CA GLY A 313 14.40 14.00 10.68
C GLY A 313 14.28 15.39 11.30
N ASP A 314 14.36 16.43 10.50
CA ASP A 314 14.17 17.83 10.88
C ASP A 314 12.68 18.26 11.02
N THR A 315 11.77 17.43 10.54
CA THR A 315 10.32 17.74 10.48
C THR A 315 9.55 17.07 11.61
N VAL A 316 10.07 15.94 12.13
CA VAL A 316 9.40 15.17 13.19
C VAL A 316 10.16 15.27 14.49
N GLN A 317 9.46 15.61 15.59
CA GLN A 317 10.02 15.59 16.94
C GLN A 317 9.66 14.26 17.62
N PHE A 318 10.66 13.53 18.10
CA PHE A 318 10.45 12.29 18.84
C PHE A 318 10.81 12.45 20.32
N GLY A 319 10.00 11.86 21.22
CA GLY A 319 10.19 11.92 22.66
C GLY A 319 9.89 10.60 23.37
N VAL A 320 10.71 10.27 24.39
CA VAL A 320 10.42 9.12 25.28
C VAL A 320 9.45 9.57 26.34
N GLU A 321 8.16 9.26 26.15
CA GLU A 321 7.09 9.78 26.99
C GLU A 321 5.99 8.74 27.19
N SER A 322 5.30 8.83 28.31
CA SER A 322 4.01 8.16 28.49
C SER A 322 2.92 8.87 27.68
N ILE A 323 1.82 8.18 27.36
CA ILE A 323 0.65 8.80 26.70
C ILE A 323 0.18 10.04 27.43
N SER A 324 0.06 9.96 28.77
CA SER A 324 -0.38 11.08 29.58
C SER A 324 0.60 12.26 29.54
N GLY A 325 1.92 11.99 29.53
CA GLY A 325 2.95 13.03 29.38
C GLY A 325 2.88 13.70 28.01
N SER A 326 2.89 12.91 26.95
CA SER A 326 2.80 13.42 25.58
C SER A 326 1.56 14.28 25.33
N LEU A 327 0.40 13.86 25.85
CA LEU A 327 -0.85 14.60 25.67
C LEU A 327 -0.99 15.78 26.65
N ALA A 328 -0.32 15.77 27.81
CA ALA A 328 -0.33 16.88 28.75
C ALA A 328 0.31 18.14 28.17
N GLU A 329 1.37 17.96 27.38
CA GLU A 329 2.11 19.07 26.74
C GLU A 329 1.38 19.70 25.55
N LEU A 330 0.26 19.12 25.10
CA LEU A 330 -0.50 19.68 23.99
C LEU A 330 -1.25 20.94 24.48
N GLU A 331 -1.00 22.04 23.81
CA GLU A 331 -1.79 23.26 23.96
C GLU A 331 -3.14 23.12 23.23
N ASP A 332 -4.15 23.84 23.68
CA ASP A 332 -5.41 23.96 22.96
C ASP A 332 -5.16 24.62 21.59
N VAL A 333 -5.75 24.06 20.54
CA VAL A 333 -5.67 24.66 19.22
C VAL A 333 -6.70 25.77 19.12
N ALA A 334 -6.21 27.02 19.22
CA ALA A 334 -7.06 28.20 19.20
C ALA A 334 -7.75 28.41 17.84
N THR A 335 -7.04 28.12 16.74
CA THR A 335 -7.55 28.19 15.37
C THR A 335 -7.17 26.95 14.62
N GLY A 336 -8.13 26.35 13.89
CA GLY A 336 -7.88 25.11 13.14
C GLY A 336 -8.19 23.83 13.94
N VAL A 337 -7.47 22.78 13.64
CA VAL A 337 -7.64 21.44 14.22
C VAL A 337 -6.28 20.78 14.42
N GLY A 338 -6.04 20.24 15.61
CA GLY A 338 -4.94 19.32 15.86
C GLY A 338 -5.40 17.85 15.70
N TRP A 339 -4.47 16.97 15.36
CA TRP A 339 -4.78 15.56 15.15
C TRP A 339 -3.92 14.65 16.03
N ILE A 340 -4.57 13.70 16.64
CA ILE A 340 -3.92 12.57 17.31
C ILE A 340 -4.25 11.34 16.51
N LEU A 341 -3.26 10.81 15.77
CA LEU A 341 -3.38 9.60 14.98
C LEU A 341 -2.50 8.53 15.61
N THR A 342 -3.08 7.39 15.94
CA THR A 342 -2.33 6.36 16.65
C THR A 342 -2.80 4.96 16.34
N ASN A 343 -1.87 4.01 16.46
CA ASN A 343 -2.09 2.57 16.37
C ASN A 343 -1.73 1.92 17.74
N PRO A 344 -2.63 2.00 18.74
CA PRO A 344 -2.38 1.42 20.05
C PRO A 344 -2.17 -0.10 19.95
N PRO A 345 -1.49 -0.72 20.94
CA PRO A 345 -1.40 -2.16 20.99
C PRO A 345 -2.80 -2.78 21.05
N TYR A 346 -3.01 -3.82 20.25
CA TYR A 346 -4.22 -4.64 20.21
C TYR A 346 -3.81 -6.11 20.09
N GLY A 347 -4.67 -6.99 20.56
CA GLY A 347 -4.42 -8.44 20.57
C GLY A 347 -4.22 -8.95 22.00
N ILE A 348 -4.92 -10.05 22.28
CA ILE A 348 -4.99 -10.62 23.63
C ILE A 348 -3.85 -11.61 23.78
N ARG A 349 -2.82 -11.27 24.56
CA ARG A 349 -2.12 -12.28 25.34
C ARG A 349 -2.91 -12.45 26.63
N ILE A 350 -3.11 -13.70 27.04
CA ILE A 350 -3.84 -14.05 28.27
C ILE A 350 -3.19 -13.27 29.44
N GLY A 351 -3.94 -12.37 30.11
CA GLY A 351 -3.49 -11.53 31.23
C GLY A 351 -3.36 -10.03 30.95
N GLU A 352 -3.37 -9.57 29.70
CA GLU A 352 -3.17 -8.15 29.33
C GLU A 352 -4.49 -7.37 29.08
N SER A 353 -5.66 -8.00 29.25
CA SER A 353 -6.94 -7.38 28.84
C SER A 353 -7.36 -6.19 29.71
N GLU A 354 -7.04 -6.19 30.99
CA GLU A 354 -7.35 -5.07 31.91
C GLU A 354 -6.44 -3.87 31.64
N ASP A 355 -5.15 -4.11 31.46
CA ASP A 355 -4.16 -3.08 31.12
C ASP A 355 -4.50 -2.36 29.80
N LEU A 356 -5.00 -3.10 28.79
CA LEU A 356 -5.42 -2.49 27.52
C LEU A 356 -6.69 -1.64 27.68
N ARG A 357 -7.68 -2.08 28.47
CA ARG A 357 -8.88 -1.27 28.75
C ARG A 357 -8.52 0.04 29.44
N ASP A 358 -7.64 -0.01 30.43
CA ASP A 358 -7.14 1.17 31.13
C ASP A 358 -6.35 2.09 30.20
N LEU A 359 -5.53 1.54 29.30
CA LEU A 359 -4.81 2.30 28.29
C LEU A 359 -5.76 3.13 27.42
N TYR A 360 -6.78 2.48 26.86
CA TYR A 360 -7.77 3.14 26.00
C TYR A 360 -8.64 4.15 26.79
N ALA A 361 -8.99 3.84 28.04
CA ALA A 361 -9.72 4.78 28.89
C ALA A 361 -8.90 6.04 29.18
N ARG A 362 -7.61 5.89 29.53
CA ARG A 362 -6.68 7.01 29.72
C ARG A 362 -6.48 7.83 28.46
N LEU A 363 -6.32 7.18 27.29
CA LEU A 363 -6.27 7.85 26.00
C LEU A 363 -7.51 8.72 25.78
N GLY A 364 -8.69 8.16 26.03
CA GLY A 364 -9.95 8.89 25.89
C GLY A 364 -10.11 10.07 26.84
N LEU A 365 -9.70 9.93 28.09
CA LEU A 365 -9.72 11.02 29.09
C LEU A 365 -8.79 12.16 28.67
N ALA A 366 -7.56 11.83 28.28
CA ALA A 366 -6.57 12.81 27.86
C ALA A 366 -7.04 13.59 26.60
N LEU A 367 -7.65 12.90 25.65
CA LEU A 367 -8.19 13.53 24.44
C LEU A 367 -9.40 14.44 24.70
N LYS A 368 -10.28 14.08 25.63
CA LYS A 368 -11.45 14.90 25.99
C LYS A 368 -11.09 16.26 26.57
N SER A 369 -9.96 16.36 27.25
CA SER A 369 -9.49 17.61 27.89
C SER A 369 -8.88 18.60 26.90
N LYS A 370 -8.60 18.18 25.64
CA LYS A 370 -7.88 18.99 24.65
C LYS A 370 -8.83 19.62 23.63
N ARG A 371 -8.99 20.94 23.70
CA ARG A 371 -9.84 21.69 22.76
C ARG A 371 -9.18 21.80 21.38
N GLY A 372 -9.96 21.66 20.32
CA GLY A 372 -9.47 21.75 18.95
C GLY A 372 -8.75 20.50 18.45
N TRP A 373 -8.61 19.45 19.26
CA TRP A 373 -7.98 18.20 18.85
C TRP A 373 -9.01 17.16 18.41
N ARG A 374 -8.64 16.39 17.39
CA ARG A 374 -9.38 15.22 16.88
C ARG A 374 -8.55 13.97 17.04
N ALA A 375 -9.21 12.84 17.07
CA ALA A 375 -8.57 11.54 17.20
C ALA A 375 -8.86 10.65 15.98
N GLY A 376 -7.83 9.88 15.57
CA GLY A 376 -7.95 8.74 14.69
C GLY A 376 -7.22 7.54 15.28
N ILE A 377 -7.92 6.43 15.46
CA ILE A 377 -7.42 5.23 16.12
C ILE A 377 -7.57 4.03 15.18
N LEU A 378 -6.47 3.33 14.91
CA LEU A 378 -6.50 2.02 14.28
C LEU A 378 -6.59 0.94 15.36
N THR A 379 -7.46 -0.05 15.18
CA THR A 379 -7.64 -1.13 16.14
C THR A 379 -8.17 -2.40 15.50
N SER A 380 -7.83 -3.55 16.07
CA SER A 380 -8.50 -4.83 15.78
C SER A 380 -9.67 -5.13 16.73
N ASP A 381 -9.83 -4.34 17.80
CA ASP A 381 -10.85 -4.55 18.83
C ASP A 381 -11.70 -3.29 19.07
N LEU A 382 -12.91 -3.30 18.55
CA LEU A 382 -13.87 -2.19 18.73
C LEU A 382 -14.36 -2.06 20.19
N ALA A 383 -14.28 -3.11 21.01
CA ALA A 383 -14.65 -3.03 22.41
C ALA A 383 -13.62 -2.20 23.21
N LEU A 384 -12.34 -2.29 22.85
CA LEU A 384 -11.30 -1.42 23.41
C LEU A 384 -11.52 0.04 23.03
N VAL A 385 -11.86 0.32 21.77
CA VAL A 385 -12.14 1.71 21.35
C VAL A 385 -13.29 2.33 22.13
N ARG A 386 -14.33 1.56 22.47
CA ARG A 386 -15.45 2.04 23.30
C ARG A 386 -15.01 2.52 24.69
N GLN A 387 -13.89 2.00 25.23
CA GLN A 387 -13.36 2.46 26.52
C GLN A 387 -12.87 3.91 26.47
N THR A 388 -12.50 4.43 25.28
CA THR A 388 -12.15 5.85 25.13
C THR A 388 -13.33 6.78 25.37
N ARG A 389 -14.57 6.28 25.22
CA ARG A 389 -15.81 7.08 25.27
C ARG A 389 -15.78 8.31 24.35
N LEU A 390 -15.04 8.22 23.25
CA LEU A 390 -15.00 9.23 22.18
C LEU A 390 -16.06 8.89 21.11
N PRO A 391 -16.70 9.90 20.51
CA PRO A 391 -17.57 9.70 19.35
C PRO A 391 -16.74 9.45 18.08
N LEU A 392 -16.37 8.21 17.86
CA LEU A 392 -15.52 7.78 16.72
C LEU A 392 -16.37 7.04 15.70
N LEU A 393 -16.19 7.38 14.42
CA LEU A 393 -16.83 6.71 13.28
C LEU A 393 -15.81 5.98 12.43
N PRO A 394 -16.12 4.80 11.92
CA PRO A 394 -15.25 4.07 11.02
C PRO A 394 -15.04 4.84 9.70
N ARG A 395 -13.82 4.83 9.20
CA ARG A 395 -13.44 5.37 7.90
C ARG A 395 -13.13 4.29 6.91
N PHE A 396 -12.45 3.23 7.35
CA PHE A 396 -12.20 2.02 6.57
C PHE A 396 -11.96 0.83 7.53
N SER A 397 -12.14 -0.37 6.99
CA SER A 397 -11.80 -1.63 7.67
C SER A 397 -10.98 -2.49 6.72
N THR A 398 -9.80 -2.94 7.17
CA THR A 398 -8.85 -3.63 6.33
C THR A 398 -8.07 -4.67 7.13
N ARG A 399 -6.87 -5.07 6.68
CA ARG A 399 -5.98 -5.98 7.39
C ARG A 399 -4.60 -5.38 7.57
N ASN A 400 -3.96 -5.67 8.70
CA ASN A 400 -2.57 -5.35 8.98
C ASN A 400 -1.84 -6.65 9.35
N GLY A 401 -1.00 -7.19 8.44
CA GLY A 401 -0.31 -8.46 8.67
C GLY A 401 -1.29 -9.62 8.96
N GLY A 402 -2.38 -9.76 8.17
CA GLY A 402 -3.41 -10.79 8.36
C GLY A 402 -4.45 -10.48 9.44
N ILE A 403 -4.21 -9.52 10.33
CA ILE A 403 -5.12 -9.15 11.42
C ILE A 403 -6.17 -8.15 10.90
N PRO A 404 -7.49 -8.44 11.01
CA PRO A 404 -8.52 -7.45 10.68
C PRO A 404 -8.41 -6.23 11.58
N VAL A 405 -8.41 -5.04 10.99
CA VAL A 405 -8.32 -3.76 11.69
C VAL A 405 -9.32 -2.75 11.14
N SER A 406 -9.79 -1.86 11.99
CA SER A 406 -10.65 -0.74 11.60
C SER A 406 -10.00 0.58 12.02
N PHE A 407 -10.04 1.56 11.15
CA PHE A 407 -9.63 2.93 11.45
C PHE A 407 -10.86 3.80 11.73
N LEU A 408 -10.89 4.36 12.93
CA LEU A 408 -12.01 5.18 13.40
C LEU A 408 -11.52 6.60 13.66
N VAL A 409 -12.35 7.59 13.33
CA VAL A 409 -12.02 9.02 13.44
C VAL A 409 -13.13 9.75 14.18
N SER A 410 -12.75 10.71 15.03
CA SER A 410 -13.71 11.56 15.73
C SER A 410 -14.54 12.41 14.76
N GLU A 411 -15.82 12.52 15.03
CA GLU A 411 -16.73 13.39 14.27
C GLU A 411 -16.30 14.85 14.30
N LYS A 412 -16.56 15.56 13.21
CA LYS A 412 -16.61 17.03 13.26
C LYS A 412 -17.72 17.43 14.24
N LYS A 413 -17.40 18.06 15.36
CA LYS A 413 -18.45 18.78 16.07
C LYS A 413 -19.04 19.78 15.08
N ALA A 414 -20.34 19.66 14.79
CA ALA A 414 -21.06 20.72 14.09
C ALA A 414 -20.79 22.02 14.86
N LYS A 415 -20.36 23.07 14.15
CA LYS A 415 -20.33 24.41 14.72
C LYS A 415 -21.76 24.71 15.12
N GLY A 416 -22.05 24.70 16.45
CA GLY A 416 -23.24 25.29 16.99
C GLY A 416 -23.16 26.81 16.89
#